data_f2cb8a593e8cee1e7e9407bba5dad383
#
_entry.id   f2cb8a593e8cee1e7e9407bba5dad383
#
_cell.length_a   1.000
_cell.length_b   1.000
_cell.length_c   1.000
_cell.angle_alpha   90.00
_cell.angle_beta   90.00
_cell.angle_gamma   90.00
#
_symmetry.space_group_name_H-M   'P 1'
#
loop_
_entity.id
_entity.type
_entity.pdbx_description
1 polymer ?
#
loop_
_entity_poly.entity_id
_entity_poly.type
_entity_poly.pdbx_seq_one_letter_code
_entity_poly.pdbx_strand_id
1 'polypeptide(L)'
;MALAFMTAALAGCTSNDEDDSDNDSSDETDVVADVVKIGFLNPATGPLAQDAAGFEYGALQAVIDLNAAQNTTTFEAVVADSGCDGTTGAAAAQTLADAGVVAVAGAACSGASMAANAVLSAAGIPMISYASTNPSLSNATAYPDFFRVVPSDSIQGPAAAAMMAILDAESPAILHMTNDYGSGFADAIEGAWDGDVCAKIGYAETATDISSEVSQIASAGCDSVFMVSYVTDAALILNEVATQGLDIMLFSGDGPAGEGLLEELSDDSVADGLTVTTPRAGSSFGDFEARYVAADIPSIKQYVLTSYDAVTIIGEAYNLNATDMSGSISTVGTAFEGASGLHTFLDNGDVGGAGYDICDYYADGASDGEYECMAYWTVADGVVIPDEIIKLGFMNPLTGPLAQDAAGFQF
;
A
#
# COMPACT_ATOMS: atom_id res chain seq x y z
N MET A 1 14.47 12.83 18.53
CA MET A 1 14.31 14.25 18.95
C MET A 1 12.90 14.35 19.52
N ALA A 2 12.74 14.55 20.83
CA ALA A 2 11.46 14.46 21.52
C ALA A 2 10.61 15.70 21.25
N LEU A 3 9.41 15.52 20.71
CA LEU A 3 8.41 16.58 20.53
C LEU A 3 7.64 16.71 21.85
N ALA A 4 7.75 17.89 22.47
CA ALA A 4 7.06 18.20 23.70
C ALA A 4 5.65 18.74 23.39
N PHE A 5 4.62 18.10 23.96
CA PHE A 5 3.26 18.60 23.96
C PHE A 5 3.16 19.87 24.81
N MET A 6 2.69 20.94 24.22
CA MET A 6 2.37 22.19 24.92
C MET A 6 0.86 22.21 25.21
N THR A 7 0.49 21.93 26.46
CA THR A 7 -0.87 22.20 26.96
C THR A 7 -0.97 23.67 27.35
N ALA A 8 -1.81 24.41 26.64
CA ALA A 8 -2.14 25.79 27.04
C ALA A 8 -3.23 25.77 28.11
N ALA A 9 -2.87 26.14 29.35
CA ALA A 9 -3.82 26.41 30.40
C ALA A 9 -4.29 27.87 30.33
N LEU A 10 -5.57 28.10 30.12
CA LEU A 10 -6.21 29.41 30.26
C LEU A 10 -6.47 29.70 31.73
N ALA A 11 -5.74 30.66 32.27
CA ALA A 11 -6.00 31.22 33.59
C ALA A 11 -7.01 32.37 33.47
N GLY A 12 -8.17 32.22 34.13
CA GLY A 12 -9.17 33.28 34.22
C GLY A 12 -8.73 34.39 35.15
N CYS A 13 -8.95 35.62 34.74
CA CYS A 13 -8.92 36.80 35.65
C CYS A 13 -10.35 37.24 35.92
N THR A 14 -10.72 37.25 37.22
CA THR A 14 -11.94 37.88 37.73
C THR A 14 -11.70 39.36 37.94
N SER A 15 -12.57 40.21 37.41
CA SER A 15 -12.81 41.56 37.96
C SER A 15 -14.31 41.81 37.95
N ASN A 16 -14.85 42.06 39.18
CA ASN A 16 -16.20 42.57 39.38
C ASN A 16 -16.25 44.02 38.94
N ASP A 17 -17.30 44.40 38.22
CA ASP A 17 -17.99 45.69 38.39
C ASP A 17 -19.42 45.50 37.89
N GLU A 18 -20.35 45.87 38.75
CA GLU A 18 -21.81 45.94 38.56
C GLU A 18 -22.16 47.18 37.71
N ASP A 19 -22.97 46.97 36.62
CA ASP A 19 -24.19 47.82 36.44
C ASP A 19 -24.92 47.39 35.12
N ASP A 20 -26.16 47.01 35.37
CA ASP A 20 -27.46 47.30 34.73
C ASP A 20 -27.70 47.15 33.24
N SER A 21 -28.65 46.19 32.97
CA SER A 21 -29.69 46.17 31.92
C SER A 21 -29.25 46.23 30.45
N ASP A 22 -29.35 45.10 29.75
CA ASP A 22 -30.44 44.85 28.82
C ASP A 22 -30.42 43.37 28.34
N ASN A 23 -31.60 42.79 28.46
CA ASN A 23 -31.92 41.43 28.07
C ASN A 23 -31.88 41.31 26.52
N ASP A 24 -30.83 40.76 25.98
CA ASP A 24 -30.89 40.07 24.69
C ASP A 24 -30.21 38.70 24.85
N SER A 25 -31.03 37.74 25.25
CA SER A 25 -30.64 36.32 25.28
C SER A 25 -30.60 35.78 23.84
N SER A 26 -29.52 36.05 23.13
CA SER A 26 -29.08 35.14 22.08
C SER A 26 -28.50 33.94 22.79
N ASP A 27 -29.34 32.93 22.94
CA ASP A 27 -28.96 31.59 23.33
C ASP A 27 -28.08 31.04 22.18
N GLU A 28 -26.81 31.49 22.10
CA GLU A 28 -25.79 30.76 21.37
C GLU A 28 -25.61 29.47 22.13
N THR A 29 -26.43 28.48 21.81
CA THR A 29 -26.11 27.10 22.11
C THR A 29 -24.78 26.83 21.38
N ASP A 30 -23.69 26.85 22.16
CA ASP A 30 -22.43 26.23 21.73
C ASP A 30 -22.81 24.82 21.30
N VAL A 31 -22.99 24.61 20.01
CA VAL A 31 -23.12 23.27 19.41
C VAL A 31 -21.76 22.67 19.58
N VAL A 32 -21.55 21.95 20.68
CA VAL A 32 -20.38 21.10 20.84
C VAL A 32 -20.48 20.08 19.71
N ALA A 33 -19.62 20.23 18.70
CA ALA A 33 -19.57 19.28 17.60
C ALA A 33 -19.30 17.91 18.20
N ASP A 34 -20.10 16.91 17.81
CA ASP A 34 -19.87 15.53 18.22
C ASP A 34 -18.51 15.09 17.69
N VAL A 35 -17.63 14.60 18.59
CA VAL A 35 -16.34 14.04 18.21
C VAL A 35 -16.53 12.60 17.79
N VAL A 36 -16.24 12.32 16.52
CA VAL A 36 -16.35 10.99 15.91
C VAL A 36 -14.95 10.41 15.71
N LYS A 37 -14.72 9.23 16.26
CA LYS A 37 -13.43 8.57 16.19
C LYS A 37 -13.38 7.61 15.03
N ILE A 38 -12.35 7.74 14.19
CA ILE A 38 -11.99 6.81 13.12
C ILE A 38 -10.75 6.06 13.57
N GLY A 39 -10.79 4.71 13.57
CA GLY A 39 -9.63 3.89 13.89
C GLY A 39 -8.66 3.84 12.72
N PHE A 40 -7.36 3.81 13.01
CA PHE A 40 -6.30 3.57 12.03
C PHE A 40 -5.34 2.50 12.54
N LEU A 41 -5.29 1.36 11.83
CA LEU A 41 -4.34 0.28 12.11
C LEU A 41 -3.07 0.51 11.29
N ASN A 42 -2.05 1.04 11.96
CA ASN A 42 -0.76 1.39 11.38
C ASN A 42 0.28 0.30 11.69
N PRO A 43 1.12 -0.16 10.75
CA PRO A 43 2.22 -1.09 11.04
C PRO A 43 3.43 -0.35 11.63
N ALA A 44 3.24 0.30 12.79
CA ALA A 44 4.30 1.09 13.43
C ALA A 44 5.49 0.23 13.89
N THR A 45 5.27 -1.08 14.05
CA THR A 45 6.31 -2.09 14.24
C THR A 45 6.16 -3.22 13.21
N GLY A 46 7.18 -4.08 13.08
CA GLY A 46 7.19 -5.18 12.11
C GLY A 46 7.76 -4.79 10.75
N PRO A 47 7.57 -5.63 9.72
CA PRO A 47 8.30 -5.51 8.44
C PRO A 47 7.94 -4.29 7.59
N LEU A 48 6.80 -3.63 7.84
CA LEU A 48 6.41 -2.38 7.17
C LEU A 48 6.59 -1.13 8.05
N ALA A 49 7.37 -1.22 9.14
CA ALA A 49 7.54 -0.10 10.07
C ALA A 49 8.18 1.14 9.41
N GLN A 50 8.99 0.96 8.38
CA GLN A 50 9.60 2.04 7.61
C GLN A 50 8.55 2.88 6.86
N ASP A 51 7.45 2.26 6.42
CA ASP A 51 6.39 2.92 5.67
C ASP A 51 5.30 3.54 6.56
N ALA A 52 5.28 3.19 7.85
CA ALA A 52 4.24 3.56 8.79
C ALA A 52 4.01 5.07 8.90
N ALA A 53 5.08 5.88 8.80
CA ALA A 53 4.97 7.34 8.87
C ALA A 53 4.19 7.93 7.68
N GLY A 54 4.40 7.39 6.48
CA GLY A 54 3.66 7.80 5.29
C GLY A 54 2.20 7.38 5.35
N PHE A 55 1.91 6.15 5.76
CA PHE A 55 0.53 5.66 5.89
C PHE A 55 -0.26 6.48 6.93
N GLU A 56 0.35 6.77 8.08
CA GLU A 56 -0.26 7.62 9.10
C GLU A 56 -0.47 9.06 8.60
N TYR A 57 0.50 9.59 7.84
CA TYR A 57 0.35 10.91 7.21
C TYR A 57 -0.88 10.95 6.31
N GLY A 58 -1.09 9.95 5.46
CA GLY A 58 -2.28 9.85 4.61
C GLY A 58 -3.57 9.88 5.43
N ALA A 59 -3.66 9.04 6.45
CA ALA A 59 -4.82 8.96 7.33
C ALA A 59 -5.10 10.28 8.06
N LEU A 60 -4.08 10.94 8.60
CA LEU A 60 -4.23 12.20 9.33
C LEU A 60 -4.62 13.37 8.41
N GLN A 61 -4.09 13.40 7.17
CA GLN A 61 -4.49 14.42 6.19
C GLN A 61 -5.96 14.26 5.78
N ALA A 62 -6.45 13.02 5.63
CA ALA A 62 -7.86 12.77 5.37
C ALA A 62 -8.75 13.31 6.50
N VAL A 63 -8.39 13.11 7.77
CA VAL A 63 -9.12 13.69 8.91
C VAL A 63 -9.10 15.21 8.89
N ILE A 64 -7.97 15.83 8.54
CA ILE A 64 -7.86 17.29 8.41
C ILE A 64 -8.83 17.80 7.33
N ASP A 65 -8.85 17.16 6.17
CA ASP A 65 -9.67 17.56 5.03
C ASP A 65 -11.18 17.34 5.32
N LEU A 66 -11.54 16.22 5.95
CA LEU A 66 -12.91 15.95 6.40
C LEU A 66 -13.39 17.04 7.37
N ASN A 67 -12.56 17.46 8.32
CA ASN A 67 -12.88 18.51 9.27
C ASN A 67 -12.97 19.89 8.61
N ALA A 68 -12.17 20.16 7.59
CA ALA A 68 -12.22 21.41 6.83
C ALA A 68 -13.47 21.50 5.94
N ALA A 69 -14.01 20.37 5.49
CA ALA A 69 -15.16 20.32 4.59
C ALA A 69 -16.50 20.55 5.32
N GLN A 70 -16.55 20.51 6.65
CA GLN A 70 -17.80 20.58 7.43
C GLN A 70 -17.61 21.23 8.81
N ASN A 71 -18.74 21.64 9.44
CA ASN A 71 -18.77 22.33 10.74
C ASN A 71 -19.62 21.61 11.79
N THR A 72 -20.24 20.47 11.47
CA THR A 72 -21.22 19.81 12.34
C THR A 72 -20.66 18.60 13.08
N THR A 73 -19.61 17.98 12.54
CA THR A 73 -18.93 16.82 13.10
C THR A 73 -17.44 17.12 13.19
N THR A 74 -16.79 16.69 14.24
CA THR A 74 -15.33 16.73 14.35
C THR A 74 -14.82 15.29 14.32
N PHE A 75 -14.05 14.93 13.29
CA PHE A 75 -13.38 13.65 13.21
C PHE A 75 -12.05 13.66 13.95
N GLU A 76 -11.73 12.55 14.59
CA GLU A 76 -10.46 12.30 15.28
C GLU A 76 -9.94 10.92 14.87
N ALA A 77 -8.66 10.82 14.46
CA ALA A 77 -8.02 9.55 14.24
C ALA A 77 -7.53 8.93 15.54
N VAL A 78 -7.84 7.64 15.76
CA VAL A 78 -7.28 6.85 16.85
C VAL A 78 -6.34 5.82 16.23
N VAL A 79 -5.04 6.03 16.37
CA VAL A 79 -3.99 5.17 15.78
C VAL A 79 -3.62 4.05 16.72
N ALA A 80 -3.51 2.83 16.20
CA ALA A 80 -3.04 1.66 16.95
C ALA A 80 -2.06 0.85 16.10
N ASP A 81 -1.00 0.32 16.73
CA ASP A 81 0.02 -0.47 16.05
C ASP A 81 -0.50 -1.87 15.72
N SER A 82 -0.54 -2.21 14.45
CA SER A 82 -0.94 -3.55 13.97
C SER A 82 0.20 -4.57 14.00
N GLY A 83 1.45 -4.12 14.14
CA GLY A 83 2.64 -4.98 14.16
C GLY A 83 2.89 -5.75 12.86
N CYS A 84 2.03 -5.57 11.84
CA CYS A 84 2.01 -6.42 10.65
C CYS A 84 1.78 -7.91 10.95
N ASP A 85 1.28 -8.27 12.12
CA ASP A 85 1.00 -9.66 12.53
C ASP A 85 -0.40 -9.81 13.14
N GLY A 86 -0.93 -11.05 13.09
CA GLY A 86 -2.30 -11.31 13.53
C GLY A 86 -2.53 -11.10 15.04
N THR A 87 -1.52 -11.34 15.88
CA THR A 87 -1.67 -11.20 17.35
C THR A 87 -1.76 -9.75 17.75
N THR A 88 -0.82 -8.94 17.26
CA THR A 88 -0.76 -7.50 17.50
C THR A 88 -1.96 -6.81 16.83
N GLY A 89 -2.31 -7.19 15.60
CA GLY A 89 -3.47 -6.67 14.89
C GLY A 89 -4.80 -6.90 15.62
N ALA A 90 -5.02 -8.09 16.16
CA ALA A 90 -6.21 -8.38 16.98
C ALA A 90 -6.26 -7.53 18.26
N ALA A 91 -5.12 -7.40 18.96
CA ALA A 91 -5.04 -6.58 20.18
C ALA A 91 -5.26 -5.08 19.89
N ALA A 92 -4.70 -4.59 18.78
CA ALA A 92 -4.92 -3.22 18.32
C ALA A 92 -6.39 -2.98 17.95
N ALA A 93 -7.02 -3.93 17.23
CA ALA A 93 -8.45 -3.88 16.90
C ALA A 93 -9.33 -3.81 18.15
N GLN A 94 -9.01 -4.59 19.21
CA GLN A 94 -9.73 -4.50 20.48
C GLN A 94 -9.56 -3.12 21.13
N THR A 95 -8.35 -2.56 21.07
CA THR A 95 -8.07 -1.21 21.60
C THR A 95 -8.91 -0.15 20.89
N LEU A 96 -9.03 -0.25 19.56
CA LEU A 96 -9.86 0.66 18.76
C LEU A 96 -11.35 0.47 19.05
N ALA A 97 -11.82 -0.77 19.19
CA ALA A 97 -13.21 -1.04 19.57
C ALA A 97 -13.56 -0.45 20.95
N ASP A 98 -12.66 -0.64 21.94
CA ASP A 98 -12.82 -0.09 23.29
C ASP A 98 -12.77 1.48 23.30
N ALA A 99 -12.06 2.08 22.34
CA ALA A 99 -12.03 3.53 22.15
C ALA A 99 -13.33 4.09 21.55
N GLY A 100 -14.21 3.21 21.04
CA GLY A 100 -15.51 3.57 20.46
C GLY A 100 -15.39 4.19 19.07
N VAL A 101 -14.48 3.66 18.22
CA VAL A 101 -14.37 4.08 16.83
C VAL A 101 -15.59 3.62 16.01
N VAL A 102 -15.98 4.40 15.01
CA VAL A 102 -17.16 4.09 14.16
C VAL A 102 -16.82 3.10 13.04
N ALA A 103 -15.60 3.12 12.58
CA ALA A 103 -15.01 2.19 11.60
C ALA A 103 -13.48 2.27 11.69
N VAL A 104 -12.78 1.35 11.03
CA VAL A 104 -11.31 1.25 11.05
C VAL A 104 -10.75 1.28 9.63
N ALA A 105 -9.81 2.18 9.35
CA ALA A 105 -8.95 2.09 8.18
C ALA A 105 -7.72 1.23 8.52
N GLY A 106 -7.44 0.23 7.71
CA GLY A 106 -6.37 -0.74 7.94
C GLY A 106 -6.87 -2.19 8.06
N ALA A 107 -5.98 -3.13 8.35
CA ALA A 107 -4.56 -2.95 8.49
C ALA A 107 -3.84 -2.97 7.13
N ALA A 108 -2.53 -2.71 7.10
CA ALA A 108 -1.75 -2.86 5.88
C ALA A 108 -1.52 -4.33 5.53
N CYS A 109 -1.11 -5.14 6.49
CA CYS A 109 -0.73 -6.53 6.30
C CYS A 109 -1.94 -7.47 6.37
N SER A 110 -2.01 -8.44 5.44
CA SER A 110 -3.16 -9.35 5.31
C SER A 110 -3.47 -10.14 6.58
N GLY A 111 -2.46 -10.73 7.24
CA GLY A 111 -2.66 -11.47 8.49
C GLY A 111 -3.17 -10.59 9.64
N ALA A 112 -2.69 -9.36 9.74
CA ALA A 112 -3.19 -8.39 10.71
C ALA A 112 -4.65 -8.01 10.42
N SER A 113 -5.02 -7.79 9.14
CA SER A 113 -6.40 -7.51 8.73
C SER A 113 -7.35 -8.66 9.02
N MET A 114 -6.95 -9.91 8.75
CA MET A 114 -7.75 -11.10 9.04
C MET A 114 -8.07 -11.22 10.53
N ALA A 115 -7.06 -11.05 11.37
CA ALA A 115 -7.22 -11.15 12.81
C ALA A 115 -7.98 -9.94 13.40
N ALA A 116 -7.74 -8.73 12.90
CA ALA A 116 -8.45 -7.53 13.27
C ALA A 116 -9.94 -7.61 12.90
N ASN A 117 -10.26 -8.12 11.69
CA ASN A 117 -11.65 -8.28 11.26
C ASN A 117 -12.45 -9.17 12.19
N ALA A 118 -11.87 -10.27 12.69
CA ALA A 118 -12.55 -11.16 13.62
C ALA A 118 -12.98 -10.44 14.92
N VAL A 119 -12.21 -9.47 15.40
CA VAL A 119 -12.52 -8.65 16.58
C VAL A 119 -13.53 -7.56 16.23
N LEU A 120 -13.29 -6.81 15.17
CA LEU A 120 -14.08 -5.65 14.78
C LEU A 120 -15.49 -6.06 14.32
N SER A 121 -15.63 -7.10 13.50
CA SER A 121 -16.93 -7.59 13.06
C SER A 121 -17.78 -8.10 14.22
N ALA A 122 -17.18 -8.75 15.23
CA ALA A 122 -17.89 -9.14 16.44
C ALA A 122 -18.41 -7.94 17.25
N ALA A 123 -17.78 -6.78 17.12
CA ALA A 123 -18.20 -5.50 17.70
C ALA A 123 -19.15 -4.70 16.79
N GLY A 124 -19.43 -5.18 15.56
CA GLY A 124 -20.22 -4.46 14.55
C GLY A 124 -19.51 -3.25 13.96
N ILE A 125 -18.19 -3.26 13.94
CA ILE A 125 -17.33 -2.18 13.43
C ILE A 125 -16.77 -2.62 12.07
N PRO A 126 -17.14 -1.98 10.95
CA PRO A 126 -16.57 -2.28 9.65
C PRO A 126 -15.13 -1.79 9.51
N MET A 127 -14.38 -2.38 8.58
CA MET A 127 -13.01 -1.98 8.31
C MET A 127 -12.73 -1.88 6.81
N ILE A 128 -11.83 -0.95 6.44
CA ILE A 128 -11.36 -0.75 5.07
C ILE A 128 -9.84 -0.88 5.06
N SER A 129 -9.31 -1.97 4.50
CA SER A 129 -7.87 -2.09 4.34
C SER A 129 -7.35 -1.22 3.19
N TYR A 130 -6.22 -0.58 3.43
CA TYR A 130 -5.54 0.25 2.42
C TYR A 130 -4.40 -0.47 1.70
N ALA A 131 -4.01 -1.70 2.12
CA ALA A 131 -2.89 -2.43 1.53
C ALA A 131 -3.01 -3.96 1.58
N SER A 132 -4.01 -4.57 2.25
CA SER A 132 -4.14 -6.04 2.37
C SER A 132 -4.71 -6.66 1.12
N THR A 133 -3.93 -7.51 0.46
CA THR A 133 -4.22 -8.04 -0.88
C THR A 133 -4.61 -9.52 -0.89
N ASN A 134 -4.41 -10.29 0.21
CA ASN A 134 -4.65 -11.73 0.23
C ASN A 134 -6.05 -12.10 -0.31
N PRO A 135 -6.14 -13.08 -1.24
CA PRO A 135 -7.40 -13.51 -1.85
C PRO A 135 -8.46 -14.03 -0.88
N SER A 136 -8.05 -14.59 0.27
CA SER A 136 -9.01 -15.11 1.27
C SER A 136 -9.90 -14.02 1.86
N LEU A 137 -9.43 -12.76 1.89
CA LEU A 137 -10.19 -11.60 2.37
C LEU A 137 -11.42 -11.28 1.50
N SER A 138 -11.47 -11.77 0.26
CA SER A 138 -12.63 -11.67 -0.63
C SER A 138 -13.83 -12.52 -0.17
N ASN A 139 -13.65 -13.36 0.84
CA ASN A 139 -14.73 -14.19 1.38
C ASN A 139 -15.54 -13.43 2.44
N ALA A 140 -16.59 -12.70 2.01
CA ALA A 140 -17.45 -11.92 2.91
C ALA A 140 -18.15 -12.72 4.01
N THR A 141 -18.20 -14.07 3.92
CA THR A 141 -18.72 -14.90 5.00
C THR A 141 -17.66 -15.11 6.10
N ALA A 142 -16.40 -15.25 5.71
CA ALA A 142 -15.29 -15.41 6.66
C ALA A 142 -14.86 -14.06 7.24
N TYR A 143 -14.95 -13.00 6.45
CA TYR A 143 -14.54 -11.65 6.82
C TYR A 143 -15.70 -10.66 6.56
N PRO A 144 -16.75 -10.68 7.42
CA PRO A 144 -17.88 -9.79 7.26
C PRO A 144 -17.48 -8.34 7.50
N ASP A 145 -18.14 -7.41 6.78
CA ASP A 145 -17.92 -5.95 6.87
C ASP A 145 -16.44 -5.54 6.61
N PHE A 146 -15.72 -6.37 5.85
CA PHE A 146 -14.38 -6.08 5.36
C PHE A 146 -14.46 -5.46 3.96
N PHE A 147 -13.76 -4.35 3.80
CA PHE A 147 -13.58 -3.65 2.53
C PHE A 147 -12.10 -3.41 2.27
N ARG A 148 -11.72 -3.17 1.03
CA ARG A 148 -10.35 -2.73 0.68
C ARG A 148 -10.35 -1.82 -0.53
N VAL A 149 -9.45 -0.85 -0.53
CA VAL A 149 -9.21 0.08 -1.63
C VAL A 149 -8.00 -0.31 -2.47
N VAL A 150 -7.53 -1.54 -2.31
CA VAL A 150 -6.50 -2.19 -3.13
C VAL A 150 -7.06 -3.46 -3.76
N PRO A 151 -6.67 -3.82 -4.98
CA PRO A 151 -7.15 -5.05 -5.60
C PRO A 151 -6.59 -6.30 -4.91
N SER A 152 -7.28 -7.43 -5.10
CA SER A 152 -6.87 -8.74 -4.58
C SER A 152 -5.69 -9.31 -5.36
N ASP A 153 -4.82 -10.10 -4.70
CA ASP A 153 -3.79 -10.92 -5.34
C ASP A 153 -4.38 -11.93 -6.34
N SER A 154 -5.67 -12.25 -6.24
CA SER A 154 -6.36 -13.02 -7.29
C SER A 154 -6.38 -12.30 -8.66
N ILE A 155 -6.12 -10.99 -8.67
CA ILE A 155 -5.95 -10.18 -9.88
C ILE A 155 -4.45 -9.96 -10.16
N GLN A 156 -3.64 -9.78 -9.12
CA GLN A 156 -2.19 -9.58 -9.28
C GLN A 156 -1.47 -10.86 -9.74
N GLY A 157 -1.89 -12.04 -9.28
CA GLY A 157 -1.31 -13.30 -9.73
C GLY A 157 -1.32 -13.48 -11.26
N PRO A 158 -2.47 -13.30 -11.93
CA PRO A 158 -2.51 -13.24 -13.40
C PRO A 158 -1.64 -12.16 -14.04
N ALA A 159 -1.52 -10.97 -13.43
CA ALA A 159 -0.64 -9.92 -13.92
C ALA A 159 0.84 -10.33 -13.81
N ALA A 160 1.24 -10.90 -12.67
CA ALA A 160 2.59 -11.42 -12.44
C ALA A 160 2.94 -12.55 -13.41
N ALA A 161 2.03 -13.50 -13.61
CA ALA A 161 2.22 -14.59 -14.58
C ALA A 161 2.37 -14.08 -16.01
N ALA A 162 1.53 -13.10 -16.41
CA ALA A 162 1.62 -12.49 -17.73
C ALA A 162 2.92 -11.69 -17.92
N MET A 163 3.40 -10.99 -16.90
CA MET A 163 4.68 -10.29 -16.90
C MET A 163 5.84 -11.27 -17.10
N MET A 164 5.92 -12.33 -16.31
CA MET A 164 6.96 -13.36 -16.45
C MET A 164 6.94 -13.99 -17.84
N ALA A 165 5.75 -14.29 -18.38
CA ALA A 165 5.60 -14.92 -19.68
C ALA A 165 6.08 -14.04 -20.85
N ILE A 166 5.82 -12.73 -20.83
CA ILE A 166 6.29 -11.82 -21.90
C ILE A 166 7.78 -11.53 -21.82
N LEU A 167 8.40 -11.78 -20.66
CA LEU A 167 9.84 -11.66 -20.44
C LEU A 167 10.56 -13.01 -20.62
N ASP A 168 9.89 -13.99 -21.27
CA ASP A 168 10.43 -15.29 -21.66
C ASP A 168 10.85 -16.18 -20.48
N ALA A 169 10.24 -16.03 -19.28
CA ALA A 169 10.39 -17.02 -18.23
C ALA A 169 9.72 -18.35 -18.65
N GLU A 170 10.44 -19.47 -18.52
CA GLU A 170 9.95 -20.80 -18.90
C GLU A 170 9.74 -21.71 -17.68
N SER A 171 10.53 -21.51 -16.63
CA SER A 171 10.61 -22.40 -15.47
C SER A 171 10.79 -21.61 -14.16
N PRO A 172 9.79 -20.80 -13.76
CA PRO A 172 9.91 -19.91 -12.62
C PRO A 172 9.92 -20.64 -11.27
N ALA A 173 10.75 -20.17 -10.35
CA ALA A 173 10.58 -20.44 -8.94
C ALA A 173 9.67 -19.37 -8.31
N ILE A 174 8.93 -19.74 -7.26
CA ILE A 174 8.24 -18.81 -6.38
C ILE A 174 8.87 -18.89 -4.99
N LEU A 175 9.53 -17.83 -4.55
CA LEU A 175 10.12 -17.72 -3.24
C LEU A 175 9.25 -16.75 -2.42
N HIS A 176 8.66 -17.22 -1.32
CA HIS A 176 7.63 -16.43 -0.63
C HIS A 176 7.74 -16.48 0.89
N MET A 177 7.37 -15.39 1.55
CA MET A 177 7.12 -15.39 2.99
C MET A 177 6.03 -16.40 3.34
N THR A 178 6.15 -17.06 4.49
CA THR A 178 5.17 -18.05 4.98
C THR A 178 4.02 -17.42 5.77
N ASN A 179 3.90 -16.09 5.77
CA ASN A 179 2.75 -15.37 6.32
C ASN A 179 1.53 -15.43 5.37
N ASP A 180 0.40 -14.86 5.81
CA ASP A 180 -0.84 -14.89 5.01
C ASP A 180 -0.70 -14.18 3.66
N TYR A 181 0.01 -13.03 3.59
CA TYR A 181 0.26 -12.33 2.34
C TYR A 181 1.10 -13.21 1.40
N GLY A 182 2.28 -13.61 1.84
CA GLY A 182 3.22 -14.37 1.03
C GLY A 182 2.65 -15.66 0.47
N SER A 183 1.96 -16.44 1.33
CA SER A 183 1.34 -17.70 0.90
C SER A 183 0.18 -17.48 -0.08
N GLY A 184 -0.69 -16.49 0.19
CA GLY A 184 -1.85 -16.22 -0.66
C GLY A 184 -1.48 -15.72 -2.04
N PHE A 185 -0.49 -14.84 -2.13
CA PHE A 185 -0.02 -14.34 -3.42
C PHE A 185 0.76 -15.42 -4.19
N ALA A 186 1.60 -16.21 -3.52
CA ALA A 186 2.29 -17.33 -4.14
C ALA A 186 1.32 -18.36 -4.74
N ASP A 187 0.21 -18.67 -4.03
CA ASP A 187 -0.86 -19.54 -4.55
C ASP A 187 -1.56 -18.93 -5.78
N ALA A 188 -1.79 -17.62 -5.77
CA ALA A 188 -2.42 -16.91 -6.88
C ALA A 188 -1.52 -16.91 -8.14
N ILE A 189 -0.21 -16.71 -7.98
CA ILE A 189 0.76 -16.77 -9.08
C ILE A 189 0.83 -18.19 -9.65
N GLU A 190 1.01 -19.19 -8.78
CA GLU A 190 1.07 -20.61 -9.21
C GLU A 190 -0.21 -21.03 -9.94
N GLY A 191 -1.38 -20.60 -9.45
CA GLY A 191 -2.67 -20.88 -10.09
C GLY A 191 -2.89 -20.17 -11.43
N ALA A 192 -2.17 -19.08 -11.70
CA ALA A 192 -2.25 -18.31 -12.94
C ALA A 192 -1.18 -18.68 -13.96
N TRP A 193 -0.08 -19.32 -13.53
CA TRP A 193 1.02 -19.72 -14.40
C TRP A 193 0.59 -20.85 -15.34
N ASP A 194 0.87 -20.70 -16.64
CA ASP A 194 0.54 -21.73 -17.63
C ASP A 194 1.72 -22.73 -17.75
N GLY A 195 1.76 -23.68 -16.85
CA GLY A 195 2.79 -24.70 -16.78
C GLY A 195 3.12 -25.11 -15.34
N ASP A 196 4.21 -25.83 -15.17
CA ASP A 196 4.69 -26.22 -13.85
C ASP A 196 5.63 -25.14 -13.29
N VAL A 197 5.43 -24.77 -12.02
CA VAL A 197 6.38 -23.96 -11.27
C VAL A 197 7.60 -24.84 -10.94
N CYS A 198 8.80 -24.38 -11.25
CA CYS A 198 10.06 -25.10 -11.04
C CYS A 198 10.27 -25.45 -9.56
N ALA A 199 10.02 -24.49 -8.67
CA ALA A 199 10.08 -24.66 -7.23
C ALA A 199 9.16 -23.63 -6.54
N LYS A 200 8.48 -24.05 -5.47
CA LYS A 200 7.74 -23.14 -4.56
C LYS A 200 8.33 -23.30 -3.17
N ILE A 201 8.98 -22.25 -2.69
CA ILE A 201 9.82 -22.28 -1.49
C ILE A 201 9.35 -21.21 -0.54
N GLY A 202 8.96 -21.63 0.69
CA GLY A 202 8.57 -20.71 1.74
C GLY A 202 9.74 -20.40 2.66
N TYR A 203 9.86 -19.14 3.09
CA TYR A 203 10.80 -18.70 4.12
C TYR A 203 10.07 -17.95 5.25
N ALA A 204 10.67 -17.92 6.42
CA ALA A 204 10.08 -17.21 7.56
C ALA A 204 10.28 -15.69 7.40
N GLU A 205 9.24 -14.89 7.65
CA GLU A 205 9.27 -13.42 7.61
C GLU A 205 10.36 -12.79 8.50
N THR A 206 10.84 -13.53 9.50
CA THR A 206 11.94 -13.10 10.37
C THR A 206 13.31 -13.67 9.96
N ALA A 207 13.41 -14.26 8.77
CA ALA A 207 14.67 -14.82 8.28
C ALA A 207 15.73 -13.72 8.13
N THR A 208 16.91 -14.00 8.62
CA THR A 208 18.12 -13.15 8.45
C THR A 208 19.16 -13.82 7.56
N ASP A 209 18.88 -15.01 7.08
CA ASP A 209 19.68 -15.81 6.16
C ASP A 209 18.73 -16.59 5.26
N ILE A 210 18.92 -16.47 3.96
CA ILE A 210 18.08 -17.06 2.89
C ILE A 210 18.93 -17.95 1.96
N SER A 211 20.17 -18.23 2.34
CA SER A 211 21.14 -18.94 1.50
C SER A 211 20.70 -20.36 1.11
N SER A 212 19.98 -21.03 2.02
CA SER A 212 19.43 -22.37 1.79
C SER A 212 18.33 -22.35 0.71
N GLU A 213 17.44 -21.39 0.77
CA GLU A 213 16.31 -21.22 -0.14
C GLU A 213 16.79 -20.86 -1.55
N VAL A 214 17.71 -19.92 -1.66
CA VAL A 214 18.34 -19.54 -2.95
C VAL A 214 19.13 -20.72 -3.54
N SER A 215 19.84 -21.49 -2.71
CA SER A 215 20.53 -22.71 -3.18
C SER A 215 19.57 -23.80 -3.67
N GLN A 216 18.35 -23.88 -3.13
CA GLN A 216 17.33 -24.81 -3.63
C GLN A 216 16.86 -24.40 -5.03
N ILE A 217 16.66 -23.09 -5.30
CA ILE A 217 16.31 -22.57 -6.62
C ILE A 217 17.40 -22.93 -7.64
N ALA A 218 18.67 -22.67 -7.29
CA ALA A 218 19.81 -23.03 -8.12
C ALA A 218 19.87 -24.54 -8.42
N SER A 219 19.64 -25.37 -7.41
CA SER A 219 19.70 -26.83 -7.52
C SER A 219 18.56 -27.40 -8.35
N ALA A 220 17.39 -26.75 -8.34
CA ALA A 220 16.24 -27.13 -9.16
C ALA A 220 16.45 -26.78 -10.66
N GLY A 221 17.35 -25.84 -10.96
CA GLY A 221 17.64 -25.40 -12.33
C GLY A 221 16.56 -24.47 -12.89
N CYS A 222 15.94 -23.67 -12.01
CA CYS A 222 14.97 -22.66 -12.42
C CYS A 222 15.65 -21.54 -13.20
N ASP A 223 14.95 -20.97 -14.19
CA ASP A 223 15.45 -19.86 -15.03
C ASP A 223 15.12 -18.48 -14.47
N SER A 224 14.20 -18.44 -13.52
CA SER A 224 13.72 -17.21 -12.93
C SER A 224 13.23 -17.43 -11.51
N VAL A 225 13.09 -16.34 -10.75
CA VAL A 225 12.46 -16.36 -9.42
C VAL A 225 11.49 -15.19 -9.28
N PHE A 226 10.27 -15.49 -8.85
CA PHE A 226 9.33 -14.50 -8.36
C PHE A 226 9.41 -14.44 -6.83
N MET A 227 9.78 -13.28 -6.30
CA MET A 227 9.91 -13.04 -4.86
C MET A 227 8.62 -12.42 -4.33
N VAL A 228 7.92 -13.12 -3.42
CA VAL A 228 6.82 -12.52 -2.66
C VAL A 228 7.38 -12.11 -1.29
N SER A 229 7.75 -10.84 -1.20
CA SER A 229 8.55 -10.27 -0.12
C SER A 229 8.12 -8.84 0.20
N TYR A 230 8.58 -8.31 1.32
CA TYR A 230 8.66 -6.88 1.58
C TYR A 230 10.07 -6.36 1.24
N VAL A 231 10.31 -5.06 1.44
CA VAL A 231 11.56 -4.38 1.04
C VAL A 231 12.81 -5.06 1.64
N THR A 232 12.84 -5.25 2.96
CA THR A 232 14.01 -5.83 3.66
C THR A 232 14.30 -7.26 3.21
N ASP A 233 13.24 -8.07 3.01
CA ASP A 233 13.40 -9.45 2.54
C ASP A 233 13.85 -9.50 1.09
N ALA A 234 13.32 -8.62 0.23
CA ALA A 234 13.75 -8.52 -1.16
C ALA A 234 15.23 -8.18 -1.26
N ALA A 235 15.70 -7.20 -0.47
CA ALA A 235 17.12 -6.85 -0.41
C ALA A 235 17.98 -8.04 0.05
N LEU A 236 17.52 -8.81 1.05
CA LEU A 236 18.20 -10.02 1.51
C LEU A 236 18.31 -11.07 0.39
N ILE A 237 17.21 -11.33 -0.35
CA ILE A 237 17.16 -12.29 -1.44
C ILE A 237 18.06 -11.86 -2.60
N LEU A 238 17.99 -10.60 -3.03
CA LEU A 238 18.80 -10.05 -4.12
C LEU A 238 20.30 -10.16 -3.81
N ASN A 239 20.71 -9.76 -2.61
CA ASN A 239 22.09 -9.90 -2.17
C ASN A 239 22.57 -11.36 -2.16
N GLU A 240 21.71 -12.31 -1.78
CA GLU A 240 22.07 -13.73 -1.76
C GLU A 240 22.13 -14.33 -3.17
N VAL A 241 21.20 -13.96 -4.07
CA VAL A 241 21.26 -14.34 -5.49
C VAL A 241 22.58 -13.89 -6.12
N ALA A 242 22.97 -12.63 -5.88
CA ALA A 242 24.26 -12.10 -6.34
C ALA A 242 25.46 -12.81 -5.70
N THR A 243 25.40 -13.09 -4.39
CA THR A 243 26.47 -13.81 -3.65
C THR A 243 26.68 -15.22 -4.21
N GLN A 244 25.62 -15.92 -4.53
CA GLN A 244 25.69 -17.26 -5.16
C GLN A 244 26.02 -17.21 -6.66
N GLY A 245 25.99 -16.01 -7.26
CA GLY A 245 26.30 -15.80 -8.68
C GLY A 245 25.29 -16.47 -9.62
N LEU A 246 24.02 -16.43 -9.25
CA LEU A 246 22.95 -17.00 -10.08
C LEU A 246 22.61 -16.04 -11.22
N ASP A 247 22.64 -16.55 -12.43
CA ASP A 247 22.22 -15.85 -13.65
C ASP A 247 20.79 -16.27 -13.99
N ILE A 248 19.82 -15.65 -13.31
CA ILE A 248 18.37 -15.93 -13.43
C ILE A 248 17.58 -14.62 -13.49
N MET A 249 16.41 -14.63 -14.13
CA MET A 249 15.52 -13.48 -14.15
C MET A 249 14.89 -13.24 -12.77
N LEU A 250 14.74 -11.97 -12.41
CA LEU A 250 14.27 -11.54 -11.09
C LEU A 250 12.92 -10.85 -11.22
N PHE A 251 11.93 -11.34 -10.47
CA PHE A 251 10.58 -10.82 -10.47
C PHE A 251 10.07 -10.60 -9.05
N SER A 252 9.19 -9.62 -8.86
CA SER A 252 8.49 -9.44 -7.59
C SER A 252 7.10 -8.81 -7.77
N GLY A 253 6.38 -8.71 -6.69
CA GLY A 253 5.12 -7.96 -6.59
C GLY A 253 5.34 -6.56 -6.04
N ASP A 254 4.27 -6.02 -5.50
CA ASP A 254 4.17 -4.67 -4.97
C ASP A 254 4.87 -4.45 -3.63
N GLY A 255 5.14 -5.52 -2.87
CA GLY A 255 5.73 -5.41 -1.53
C GLY A 255 7.07 -4.66 -1.48
N PRO A 256 8.04 -4.93 -2.37
CA PRO A 256 9.29 -4.17 -2.46
C PRO A 256 9.26 -3.06 -3.51
N ALA A 257 8.12 -2.82 -4.18
CA ALA A 257 8.06 -1.88 -5.30
C ALA A 257 8.28 -0.43 -4.87
N GLY A 258 9.22 0.26 -5.51
CA GLY A 258 9.55 1.66 -5.29
C GLY A 258 11.00 1.91 -4.90
N GLU A 259 11.34 3.17 -4.69
CA GLU A 259 12.71 3.60 -4.40
C GLU A 259 13.25 3.08 -3.05
N GLY A 260 12.38 2.74 -2.10
CA GLY A 260 12.75 2.23 -0.79
C GLY A 260 13.57 0.94 -0.83
N LEU A 261 13.46 0.13 -1.89
CA LEU A 261 14.30 -1.04 -2.07
C LEU A 261 15.76 -0.64 -2.34
N LEU A 262 15.99 0.39 -3.14
CA LEU A 262 17.34 0.87 -3.44
C LEU A 262 18.01 1.49 -2.20
N GLU A 263 17.24 2.16 -1.34
CA GLU A 263 17.74 2.69 -0.06
C GLU A 263 18.19 1.60 0.93
N GLU A 264 17.56 0.40 0.87
CA GLU A 264 17.90 -0.75 1.72
C GLU A 264 19.14 -1.52 1.19
N LEU A 265 19.42 -1.43 -0.10
CA LEU A 265 20.57 -2.09 -0.73
C LEU A 265 21.86 -1.32 -0.47
N SER A 266 22.95 -2.03 -0.19
CA SER A 266 24.29 -1.44 -0.12
C SER A 266 24.96 -1.30 -1.48
N ASP A 267 24.46 -2.02 -2.47
CA ASP A 267 24.87 -2.03 -3.87
C ASP A 267 23.61 -2.20 -4.74
N ASP A 268 23.16 -1.11 -5.32
CA ASP A 268 21.93 -1.05 -6.10
C ASP A 268 21.98 -1.95 -7.35
N SER A 269 23.21 -2.29 -7.80
CA SER A 269 23.40 -3.15 -8.97
C SER A 269 22.84 -4.57 -8.81
N VAL A 270 22.58 -5.02 -7.58
CA VAL A 270 21.94 -6.32 -7.33
C VAL A 270 20.45 -6.33 -7.69
N ALA A 271 19.83 -5.17 -7.83
CA ALA A 271 18.45 -5.01 -8.29
C ALA A 271 18.33 -4.82 -9.81
N ASP A 272 19.46 -4.70 -10.53
CA ASP A 272 19.42 -4.51 -11.98
C ASP A 272 18.70 -5.67 -12.69
N GLY A 273 17.68 -5.32 -13.47
CA GLY A 273 16.82 -6.29 -14.15
C GLY A 273 15.72 -6.93 -13.28
N LEU A 274 15.53 -6.47 -12.04
CA LEU A 274 14.34 -6.84 -11.27
C LEU A 274 13.12 -6.17 -11.88
N THR A 275 12.13 -6.97 -12.28
CA THR A 275 10.83 -6.49 -12.77
C THR A 275 9.74 -6.78 -11.76
N VAL A 276 8.90 -5.78 -11.46
CA VAL A 276 7.85 -5.88 -10.44
C VAL A 276 6.47 -5.51 -10.98
N THR A 277 5.43 -6.07 -10.39
CA THR A 277 4.04 -5.62 -10.59
C THR A 277 3.60 -4.80 -9.38
N THR A 278 3.02 -3.61 -9.61
CA THR A 278 2.45 -2.76 -8.56
C THR A 278 1.05 -2.32 -8.93
N PRO A 279 0.11 -2.18 -7.98
CA PRO A 279 -1.23 -1.70 -8.29
C PRO A 279 -1.18 -0.39 -9.06
N ARG A 280 -1.83 -0.36 -10.23
CA ARG A 280 -1.85 0.82 -11.08
C ARG A 280 -2.67 1.90 -10.39
N ALA A 281 -2.06 3.06 -10.19
CA ALA A 281 -2.79 4.24 -9.77
C ALA A 281 -3.75 4.67 -10.89
N GLY A 282 -5.01 4.88 -10.55
CA GLY A 282 -5.94 5.59 -11.40
C GLY A 282 -5.57 7.07 -11.54
N SER A 283 -6.38 7.84 -12.27
CA SER A 283 -6.26 9.30 -12.22
C SER A 283 -6.50 9.75 -10.79
N SER A 284 -5.53 10.42 -10.17
CA SER A 284 -5.67 10.99 -8.83
C SER A 284 -6.68 12.14 -8.86
N PHE A 285 -7.58 12.14 -7.90
CA PHE A 285 -8.56 13.21 -7.70
C PHE A 285 -8.15 14.06 -6.49
N GLY A 286 -8.29 15.37 -6.62
CA GLY A 286 -7.87 16.31 -5.59
C GLY A 286 -6.37 16.65 -5.63
N ASP A 287 -5.87 17.21 -4.53
CA ASP A 287 -4.49 17.71 -4.40
C ASP A 287 -3.62 16.92 -3.41
N PHE A 288 -4.16 15.85 -2.82
CA PHE A 288 -3.46 15.11 -1.76
C PHE A 288 -2.15 14.50 -2.25
N GLU A 289 -2.12 13.92 -3.45
CA GLU A 289 -0.88 13.36 -4.00
C GLU A 289 0.23 14.42 -4.10
N ALA A 290 -0.11 15.63 -4.58
CA ALA A 290 0.86 16.72 -4.66
C ALA A 290 1.34 17.17 -3.28
N ARG A 291 0.46 17.18 -2.26
CA ARG A 291 0.83 17.48 -0.87
C ARG A 291 1.74 16.41 -0.27
N TYR A 292 1.47 15.14 -0.54
CA TYR A 292 2.32 14.04 -0.09
C TYR A 292 3.72 14.12 -0.71
N VAL A 293 3.80 14.29 -2.03
CA VAL A 293 5.09 14.46 -2.72
C VAL A 293 5.87 15.65 -2.15
N ALA A 294 5.19 16.77 -1.85
CA ALA A 294 5.83 17.94 -1.25
C ALA A 294 6.26 17.74 0.22
N ALA A 295 5.68 16.76 0.92
CA ALA A 295 6.03 16.45 2.31
C ALA A 295 7.32 15.62 2.42
N ASP A 296 7.74 14.99 1.32
CA ASP A 296 8.99 14.22 1.21
C ASP A 296 9.14 13.16 2.32
N ILE A 297 8.06 12.38 2.53
CA ILE A 297 8.03 11.30 3.52
C ILE A 297 8.30 10.00 2.79
N PRO A 298 9.42 9.30 3.08
CA PRO A 298 9.72 8.01 2.45
C PRO A 298 8.67 6.96 2.84
N SER A 299 7.98 6.43 1.85
CA SER A 299 7.00 5.34 2.02
C SER A 299 6.52 4.87 0.64
N ILE A 300 5.89 3.71 0.59
CA ILE A 300 5.25 3.21 -0.64
C ILE A 300 4.08 4.13 -0.99
N LYS A 301 4.31 5.04 -1.94
CA LYS A 301 3.37 6.12 -2.33
C LYS A 301 1.94 5.61 -2.54
N GLN A 302 1.77 4.49 -3.26
CA GLN A 302 0.45 3.94 -3.55
C GLN A 302 -0.36 3.70 -2.27
N TYR A 303 0.27 3.16 -1.23
CA TYR A 303 -0.41 2.84 0.02
C TYR A 303 -0.62 4.06 0.93
N VAL A 304 0.14 5.12 0.73
CA VAL A 304 -0.14 6.42 1.35
C VAL A 304 -1.41 7.03 0.75
N LEU A 305 -1.58 6.97 -0.56
CA LEU A 305 -2.78 7.47 -1.23
C LEU A 305 -4.03 6.66 -0.84
N THR A 306 -3.93 5.33 -0.80
CA THR A 306 -5.03 4.46 -0.38
C THR A 306 -5.36 4.58 1.11
N SER A 307 -4.38 4.89 1.98
CA SER A 307 -4.66 5.16 3.41
C SER A 307 -5.48 6.43 3.60
N TYR A 308 -5.20 7.47 2.81
CA TYR A 308 -6.02 8.68 2.75
C TYR A 308 -7.44 8.37 2.26
N ASP A 309 -7.57 7.59 1.19
CA ASP A 309 -8.88 7.23 0.61
C ASP A 309 -9.72 6.41 1.58
N ALA A 310 -9.13 5.41 2.25
CA ALA A 310 -9.84 4.58 3.21
C ALA A 310 -10.46 5.40 4.36
N VAL A 311 -9.70 6.36 4.91
CA VAL A 311 -10.20 7.25 5.97
C VAL A 311 -11.25 8.23 5.44
N THR A 312 -11.05 8.76 4.24
CA THR A 312 -12.03 9.67 3.60
C THR A 312 -13.36 8.96 3.38
N ILE A 313 -13.35 7.73 2.83
CA ILE A 313 -14.56 6.91 2.66
C ILE A 313 -15.29 6.70 3.98
N ILE A 314 -14.59 6.41 5.08
CA ILE A 314 -15.19 6.25 6.41
C ILE A 314 -15.88 7.54 6.87
N GLY A 315 -15.23 8.69 6.72
CA GLY A 315 -15.78 9.98 7.11
C GLY A 315 -17.02 10.35 6.30
N GLU A 316 -17.00 10.14 4.98
CA GLU A 316 -18.15 10.36 4.10
C GLU A 316 -19.29 9.39 4.39
N ALA A 317 -18.99 8.12 4.68
CA ALA A 317 -19.97 7.12 5.07
C ALA A 317 -20.67 7.49 6.38
N TYR A 318 -19.94 8.00 7.37
CA TYR A 318 -20.51 8.49 8.60
C TYR A 318 -21.46 9.65 8.35
N ASN A 319 -21.07 10.62 7.52
CA ASN A 319 -21.92 11.75 7.15
C ASN A 319 -23.15 11.32 6.36
N LEU A 320 -23.08 10.23 5.60
CA LEU A 320 -24.21 9.67 4.87
C LEU A 320 -25.23 9.03 5.81
N ASN A 321 -24.81 8.08 6.64
CA ASN A 321 -25.67 7.45 7.66
C ASN A 321 -24.83 6.75 8.76
N ALA A 322 -24.60 7.43 9.86
CA ALA A 322 -23.85 6.93 11.01
C ALA A 322 -24.42 5.67 11.68
N THR A 323 -25.71 5.34 11.45
CA THR A 323 -26.36 4.17 12.07
C THR A 323 -26.21 2.88 11.28
N ASP A 324 -25.74 2.98 10.02
CA ASP A 324 -25.44 1.86 9.14
C ASP A 324 -24.11 2.11 8.42
N MET A 325 -23.03 1.98 9.17
CA MET A 325 -21.69 2.29 8.65
C MET A 325 -21.28 1.36 7.50
N SER A 326 -21.57 0.05 7.59
CA SER A 326 -21.20 -0.91 6.53
C SER A 326 -21.95 -0.62 5.22
N GLY A 327 -23.27 -0.41 5.29
CA GLY A 327 -24.07 -0.03 4.10
C GLY A 327 -23.68 1.32 3.54
N SER A 328 -23.29 2.28 4.39
CA SER A 328 -22.80 3.59 3.98
C SER A 328 -21.44 3.53 3.29
N ILE A 329 -20.48 2.74 3.81
CA ILE A 329 -19.18 2.48 3.18
C ILE A 329 -19.39 1.88 1.79
N SER A 330 -20.23 0.83 1.68
CA SER A 330 -20.56 0.23 0.39
C SER A 330 -21.15 1.26 -0.59
N THR A 331 -22.03 2.15 -0.10
CA THR A 331 -22.69 3.16 -0.94
C THR A 331 -21.70 4.22 -1.42
N VAL A 332 -20.88 4.79 -0.52
CA VAL A 332 -19.82 5.77 -0.86
C VAL A 332 -18.84 5.14 -1.85
N GLY A 333 -18.40 3.91 -1.60
CA GLY A 333 -17.44 3.20 -2.45
C GLY A 333 -17.99 2.75 -3.81
N THR A 334 -19.27 3.01 -4.15
CA THR A 334 -19.83 2.64 -5.47
C THR A 334 -19.17 3.39 -6.63
N ALA A 335 -18.71 4.63 -6.42
CA ALA A 335 -17.99 5.44 -7.40
C ALA A 335 -17.21 6.54 -6.65
N PHE A 336 -16.28 6.15 -5.79
CA PHE A 336 -15.48 7.08 -5.00
C PHE A 336 -14.28 7.58 -5.81
N GLU A 337 -14.19 8.88 -6.03
CA GLU A 337 -13.06 9.55 -6.69
C GLU A 337 -12.00 9.91 -5.65
N GLY A 338 -11.02 9.03 -5.45
CA GLY A 338 -9.99 9.13 -4.43
C GLY A 338 -8.65 9.67 -4.89
N ALA A 339 -7.75 9.90 -3.96
CA ALA A 339 -6.37 10.30 -4.24
C ALA A 339 -5.60 9.21 -5.01
N SER A 340 -5.93 7.93 -4.78
CA SER A 340 -5.33 6.80 -5.49
C SER A 340 -6.09 6.40 -6.76
N GLY A 341 -7.18 7.08 -7.10
CA GLY A 341 -7.99 6.83 -8.28
C GLY A 341 -9.46 6.59 -8.00
N LEU A 342 -10.16 6.06 -9.01
CA LEU A 342 -11.58 5.71 -8.88
C LEU A 342 -11.73 4.34 -8.23
N HIS A 343 -12.41 4.29 -7.09
CA HIS A 343 -12.80 3.06 -6.43
C HIS A 343 -14.25 2.70 -6.73
N THR A 344 -14.49 1.41 -6.96
CA THR A 344 -15.83 0.85 -7.10
C THR A 344 -15.87 -0.46 -6.31
N PHE A 345 -16.51 -0.43 -5.14
CA PHE A 345 -16.66 -1.63 -4.33
C PHE A 345 -17.61 -2.62 -4.98
N LEU A 346 -17.17 -3.86 -4.99
CA LEU A 346 -17.98 -5.03 -5.35
C LEU A 346 -18.81 -5.48 -4.14
N ASP A 347 -19.76 -6.39 -4.37
CA ASP A 347 -20.66 -6.91 -3.33
C ASP A 347 -19.92 -7.55 -2.13
N ASN A 348 -18.69 -7.99 -2.32
CA ASN A 348 -17.83 -8.60 -1.29
C ASN A 348 -16.85 -7.62 -0.63
N GLY A 349 -16.93 -6.32 -0.94
CA GLY A 349 -16.05 -5.29 -0.40
C GLY A 349 -14.70 -5.12 -1.11
N ASP A 350 -14.40 -5.91 -2.15
CA ASP A 350 -13.22 -5.75 -2.99
C ASP A 350 -13.38 -4.59 -3.98
N VAL A 351 -12.26 -4.12 -4.53
CA VAL A 351 -12.21 -3.29 -5.73
C VAL A 351 -11.59 -4.07 -6.89
N GLY A 352 -12.03 -3.77 -8.12
CA GLY A 352 -11.44 -4.37 -9.33
C GLY A 352 -10.06 -3.81 -9.66
N GLY A 353 -9.77 -2.60 -9.21
CA GLY A 353 -8.53 -1.87 -9.54
C GLY A 353 -8.44 -1.45 -11.01
N ALA A 354 -7.44 -0.64 -11.33
CA ALA A 354 -7.13 -0.17 -12.69
C ALA A 354 -6.18 -1.11 -13.45
N GLY A 355 -5.77 -2.21 -12.83
CA GLY A 355 -4.73 -3.12 -13.30
C GLY A 355 -3.43 -2.99 -12.50
N TYR A 356 -2.34 -3.43 -13.10
CA TYR A 356 -1.00 -3.40 -12.49
C TYR A 356 -0.01 -2.76 -13.44
N ASP A 357 0.77 -1.82 -12.95
CA ASP A 357 1.93 -1.31 -13.67
C ASP A 357 3.06 -2.35 -13.58
N ILE A 358 3.85 -2.46 -14.64
CA ILE A 358 5.03 -3.31 -14.75
C ILE A 358 6.24 -2.40 -14.79
N CYS A 359 7.08 -2.48 -13.77
CA CYS A 359 8.16 -1.55 -13.54
C CYS A 359 9.47 -2.30 -13.37
N ASP A 360 10.56 -1.71 -13.88
CA ASP A 360 11.91 -2.27 -13.81
C ASP A 360 12.82 -1.41 -12.95
N TYR A 361 13.81 -2.06 -12.36
CA TYR A 361 14.93 -1.43 -11.69
C TYR A 361 16.16 -1.40 -12.60
N TYR A 362 16.80 -0.25 -12.70
CA TYR A 362 18.00 -0.01 -13.49
C TYR A 362 19.13 0.50 -12.62
N ALA A 363 20.23 -0.25 -12.54
CA ALA A 363 21.41 0.11 -11.77
C ALA A 363 22.50 0.81 -12.58
N ASP A 364 22.29 1.00 -13.88
CA ASP A 364 23.33 1.51 -14.73
C ASP A 364 23.34 3.04 -14.74
N GLY A 365 24.16 3.70 -14.06
CA GLY A 365 24.46 5.13 -14.05
C GLY A 365 24.06 6.05 -15.23
N ALA A 366 23.18 5.61 -16.10
CA ALA A 366 22.53 6.45 -17.13
C ALA A 366 21.28 7.14 -16.56
N SER A 367 20.73 6.65 -15.44
CA SER A 367 19.54 7.16 -14.79
C SER A 367 19.54 6.98 -13.26
N ASP A 368 20.66 7.16 -12.58
CA ASP A 368 20.77 7.25 -11.11
C ASP A 368 20.02 6.15 -10.31
N GLY A 369 19.95 4.90 -10.81
CA GLY A 369 19.27 3.80 -10.12
C GLY A 369 17.74 3.93 -10.12
N GLU A 370 17.14 4.47 -11.14
CA GLU A 370 15.71 4.76 -11.19
C GLU A 370 14.85 3.50 -11.33
N TYR A 371 13.74 3.55 -10.61
CA TYR A 371 12.59 2.67 -10.73
C TYR A 371 11.63 3.26 -11.77
N GLU A 372 11.40 2.57 -12.90
CA GLU A 372 10.58 3.08 -14.00
C GLU A 372 9.53 2.07 -14.45
N CYS A 373 8.27 2.53 -14.60
CA CYS A 373 7.19 1.67 -15.09
C CYS A 373 7.08 1.79 -16.62
N MET A 374 7.31 0.69 -17.33
CA MET A 374 7.39 0.64 -18.79
C MET A 374 6.17 0.03 -19.46
N ALA A 375 5.38 -0.74 -18.73
CA ALA A 375 4.20 -1.41 -19.24
C ALA A 375 3.13 -1.47 -18.15
N TYR A 376 1.94 -1.93 -18.52
CA TYR A 376 0.91 -2.23 -17.56
C TYR A 376 0.09 -3.45 -18.00
N TRP A 377 -0.58 -4.05 -17.05
CA TRP A 377 -1.50 -5.14 -17.30
C TRP A 377 -2.91 -4.79 -16.80
N THR A 378 -3.93 -5.15 -17.60
CA THR A 378 -5.34 -5.09 -17.18
C THR A 378 -6.03 -6.43 -17.45
N VAL A 379 -7.11 -6.69 -16.75
CA VAL A 379 -7.95 -7.88 -16.99
C VAL A 379 -8.50 -7.91 -18.43
N ALA A 380 -8.76 -6.74 -19.00
CA ALA A 380 -9.38 -6.62 -20.34
C ALA A 380 -8.36 -6.79 -21.47
N ASP A 381 -7.18 -6.23 -21.32
CA ASP A 381 -6.22 -6.06 -22.42
C ASP A 381 -4.98 -6.95 -22.29
N GLY A 382 -4.78 -7.61 -21.13
CA GLY A 382 -3.52 -8.27 -20.81
C GLY A 382 -2.38 -7.25 -20.63
N VAL A 383 -1.15 -7.62 -21.00
CA VAL A 383 0.01 -6.71 -20.95
C VAL A 383 -0.05 -5.72 -22.11
N VAL A 384 0.05 -4.44 -21.76
CA VAL A 384 0.08 -3.31 -22.69
C VAL A 384 1.39 -2.57 -22.54
N ILE A 385 2.14 -2.44 -23.63
CA ILE A 385 3.34 -1.61 -23.72
C ILE A 385 2.94 -0.34 -24.46
N PRO A 386 2.91 0.84 -23.83
CA PRO A 386 2.52 2.08 -24.47
C PRO A 386 3.48 2.46 -25.61
N ASP A 387 2.95 2.89 -26.76
CA ASP A 387 3.74 3.27 -27.93
C ASP A 387 4.74 4.40 -27.65
N GLU A 388 4.49 5.24 -26.65
CA GLU A 388 5.35 6.37 -26.27
C GLU A 388 6.60 5.93 -25.48
N ILE A 389 6.64 4.69 -24.98
CA ILE A 389 7.76 4.13 -24.20
C ILE A 389 8.65 3.22 -25.07
N ILE A 390 8.45 3.16 -26.39
CA ILE A 390 9.44 2.53 -27.27
C ILE A 390 10.71 3.38 -27.22
N LYS A 391 11.55 3.14 -26.22
CA LYS A 391 12.92 3.63 -26.20
C LYS A 391 13.63 2.91 -27.36
N LEU A 392 13.64 3.53 -28.55
CA LEU A 392 14.54 3.13 -29.62
C LEU A 392 15.94 3.21 -29.02
N GLY A 393 16.56 2.08 -28.76
CA GLY A 393 17.95 1.99 -28.34
C GLY A 393 18.82 2.70 -29.37
N PHE A 394 19.09 3.99 -29.16
CA PHE A 394 19.91 4.78 -30.06
C PHE A 394 21.38 4.53 -29.70
N MET A 395 22.05 3.72 -30.51
CA MET A 395 23.50 3.51 -30.37
C MET A 395 24.24 4.78 -30.78
N ASN A 396 24.44 5.66 -29.82
CA ASN A 396 25.22 6.89 -30.03
C ASN A 396 26.72 6.55 -29.95
N PRO A 397 27.53 6.92 -30.96
CA PRO A 397 28.96 6.64 -30.94
C PRO A 397 29.71 7.56 -29.96
N LEU A 398 29.65 7.24 -28.67
CA LEU A 398 30.34 8.00 -27.62
C LEU A 398 31.87 7.91 -27.71
N THR A 399 32.38 6.93 -28.43
CA THR A 399 33.83 6.72 -28.65
C THR A 399 34.12 6.43 -30.12
N GLY A 400 35.33 6.68 -30.55
CA GLY A 400 35.77 6.40 -31.92
C GLY A 400 35.61 7.60 -32.87
N PRO A 401 35.79 7.39 -34.20
CA PRO A 401 35.87 8.50 -35.17
C PRO A 401 34.61 9.38 -35.31
N LEU A 402 33.45 8.86 -34.92
CA LEU A 402 32.18 9.59 -34.99
C LEU A 402 31.73 10.16 -33.62
N ALA A 403 32.54 10.07 -32.57
CA ALA A 403 32.17 10.54 -31.26
C ALA A 403 31.90 12.08 -31.22
N GLN A 404 32.61 12.84 -32.08
CA GLN A 404 32.38 14.28 -32.17
C GLN A 404 31.01 14.69 -32.73
N ASP A 405 30.34 13.77 -33.45
CA ASP A 405 29.03 14.01 -34.05
C ASP A 405 27.89 13.52 -33.13
N ALA A 406 28.24 12.91 -32.00
CA ALA A 406 27.29 12.28 -31.08
C ALA A 406 26.20 13.23 -30.60
N ALA A 407 26.55 14.50 -30.32
CA ALA A 407 25.59 15.51 -29.89
C ALA A 407 24.53 15.87 -30.96
N GLY A 408 24.85 15.63 -32.23
CA GLY A 408 23.93 15.88 -33.35
C GLY A 408 22.91 14.75 -33.56
N PHE A 409 23.10 13.63 -32.88
CA PHE A 409 22.23 12.44 -32.99
C PHE A 409 21.22 12.34 -31.84
N GLN A 410 21.34 13.16 -30.83
CA GLN A 410 20.39 13.21 -29.69
C GLN A 410 19.29 14.23 -30.01
N PHE A 411 18.05 13.79 -30.05
CA PHE A 411 16.86 14.64 -30.23
C PHE A 411 15.97 14.55 -29.00
#